data_849af343fc573cdf40c18bba246c90c2
#
_entry.id   849af343fc573cdf40c18bba246c90c2
#
_cell.length_a   1.000
_cell.length_b   1.000
_cell.length_c   1.000
_cell.angle_alpha   90.00
_cell.angle_beta   90.00
_cell.angle_gamma   90.00
#
_symmetry.space_group_name_H-M   'P 1'
#
loop_
_entity.id
_entity.type
_entity.pdbx_description
1 polymer ?
#
loop_
_entity_poly.entity_id
_entity_poly.type
_entity_poly.pdbx_seq_one_letter_code
_entity_poly.pdbx_strand_id
1 'polypeptide(L)'
;MTSRAATGCLKQRLDASLVALFLFSVALKLLLVPSYASTDFEVHRNWLSLTRELPRQLWYHEKTSEWTLDYPPFFAYFEYALSFVAAAVDKSMLTISSTPVFSSSTLLFQRLSVILSDVVLFYALHAYCSSWPTVTTTEWAFSKAKRLAIMIVTVLDAGLLYVDHIHFQYNGMLLGLLILSATKFRLQRDLQGAFLYAALLMFKHIYLYAAPLYFIYLLGHYCYVKKPDPESSDSDEDARGKLLRKRSISSTDVHETIQDLHDGNVVFSFAKFVRLGVMVLAVFGVSFGSILWNHEDPITGMKQISVRLFPVQRGLCHAYWAPNVWALYAFLDKALVILGFPASMEGVALMSGGLVQEASFAVLPTVSPLVCAVLTFAMMTPVLRSIWKYPDSSLFTSALAYCMLCSFLLGYHVHEKAILQVTLPMALMAADSVASMRLYRFASGVATISLFPLLFTPAEQGSKVLLGACHALLAEVVLVPLLKQSLKERHIKVTAVRMSIFERFFLTGLAGLALLAAVFPYIPRVGSRYPFLPLMLISVGCAIGNIYVWGFTVTQHFRKLDAVKYYLDAQRPK
;
A
#
# COMPACT_ATOMS: atom_id res chain seq x y z
N MET A 1 -34.67 0.60 25.88
CA MET A 1 -34.44 1.34 24.62
C MET A 1 -33.02 1.13 24.10
N THR A 2 -32.55 -0.11 23.92
CA THR A 2 -31.11 -0.40 23.63
C THR A 2 -30.90 -1.45 22.53
N SER A 3 -31.89 -1.72 21.67
CA SER A 3 -31.79 -2.82 20.68
C SER A 3 -31.66 -2.38 19.21
N ARG A 4 -31.58 -1.09 18.88
CA ARG A 4 -31.50 -0.61 17.47
C ARG A 4 -30.13 -0.12 17.00
N ALA A 5 -29.13 -0.01 17.85
CA ALA A 5 -27.83 0.57 17.48
C ALA A 5 -26.89 -0.38 16.72
N ALA A 6 -27.00 -1.68 16.90
CA ALA A 6 -26.04 -2.65 16.35
C ALA A 6 -26.31 -3.08 14.89
N THR A 7 -27.49 -2.86 14.35
CA THR A 7 -27.84 -3.20 12.95
C THR A 7 -27.71 -2.02 11.98
N GLY A 8 -27.44 -0.83 12.47
CA GLY A 8 -27.37 0.42 11.69
C GLY A 8 -26.07 0.63 10.92
N CYS A 9 -24.98 -0.06 11.26
CA CYS A 9 -23.65 0.24 10.72
C CYS A 9 -23.45 -0.15 9.24
N LEU A 10 -24.27 -1.02 8.68
CA LEU A 10 -24.12 -1.48 7.28
C LEU A 10 -25.11 -0.85 6.27
N LYS A 11 -26.00 0.03 6.71
CA LYS A 11 -27.00 0.69 5.86
C LYS A 11 -26.86 2.22 5.79
N GLN A 12 -25.67 2.79 6.01
CA GLN A 12 -25.49 4.19 5.65
C GLN A 12 -25.51 4.31 4.13
N ARG A 13 -26.61 4.85 3.60
CA ARG A 13 -26.74 5.19 2.17
C ARG A 13 -25.57 6.08 1.78
N LEU A 14 -25.00 5.85 0.60
CA LEU A 14 -24.11 6.79 -0.05
C LEU A 14 -24.81 8.15 -0.08
N ASP A 15 -24.25 9.14 0.60
CA ASP A 15 -24.82 10.49 0.53
C ASP A 15 -24.43 11.16 -0.80
N ALA A 16 -25.16 12.21 -1.18
CA ALA A 16 -24.97 12.89 -2.46
C ALA A 16 -23.51 13.38 -2.65
N SER A 17 -22.82 13.76 -1.56
CA SER A 17 -21.41 14.21 -1.62
C SER A 17 -20.47 13.08 -2.04
N LEU A 18 -20.71 11.85 -1.57
CA LEU A 18 -19.91 10.69 -1.95
C LEU A 18 -20.17 10.26 -3.39
N VAL A 19 -21.42 10.32 -3.84
CA VAL A 19 -21.79 10.07 -5.24
C VAL A 19 -21.13 11.12 -6.14
N ALA A 20 -21.19 12.39 -5.77
CA ALA A 20 -20.54 13.47 -6.52
C ALA A 20 -19.01 13.29 -6.58
N LEU A 21 -18.35 12.91 -5.47
CA LEU A 21 -16.92 12.60 -5.44
C LEU A 21 -16.58 11.44 -6.36
N PHE A 22 -17.37 10.37 -6.34
CA PHE A 22 -17.17 9.21 -7.22
C PHE A 22 -17.26 9.62 -8.69
N LEU A 23 -18.33 10.31 -9.09
CA LEU A 23 -18.52 10.76 -10.46
C LEU A 23 -17.44 11.75 -10.90
N PHE A 24 -17.04 12.68 -10.03
CA PHE A 24 -15.93 13.59 -10.31
C PHE A 24 -14.61 12.83 -10.52
N SER A 25 -14.32 11.85 -9.67
CA SER A 25 -13.12 11.00 -9.81
C SER A 25 -13.13 10.23 -11.14
N VAL A 26 -14.26 9.65 -11.51
CA VAL A 26 -14.41 8.96 -12.81
C VAL A 26 -14.22 9.93 -13.96
N ALA A 27 -14.85 11.10 -13.93
CA ALA A 27 -14.70 12.12 -14.97
C ALA A 27 -13.24 12.56 -15.14
N LEU A 28 -12.53 12.83 -14.03
CA LEU A 28 -11.09 13.17 -14.05
C LEU A 28 -10.26 12.06 -14.70
N LYS A 29 -10.52 10.80 -14.35
CA LYS A 29 -9.79 9.64 -14.90
C LYS A 29 -10.10 9.41 -16.38
N LEU A 30 -11.31 9.69 -16.82
CA LEU A 30 -11.68 9.65 -18.24
C LEU A 30 -10.89 10.69 -19.05
N LEU A 31 -10.62 11.88 -18.49
CA LEU A 31 -9.77 12.88 -19.13
C LEU A 31 -8.30 12.44 -19.27
N LEU A 32 -7.84 11.49 -18.46
CA LEU A 32 -6.49 10.93 -18.51
C LEU A 32 -6.35 9.75 -19.48
N VAL A 33 -7.45 9.25 -20.06
CA VAL A 33 -7.42 8.11 -21.02
C VAL A 33 -6.43 8.32 -22.17
N PRO A 34 -6.30 9.51 -22.79
CA PRO A 34 -5.38 9.72 -23.90
C PRO A 34 -3.89 9.78 -23.52
N SER A 35 -3.53 9.59 -22.24
CA SER A 35 -2.13 9.60 -21.80
C SER A 35 -1.31 8.50 -22.48
N TYR A 36 0.02 8.65 -22.47
CA TYR A 36 0.95 7.72 -23.09
C TYR A 36 0.77 6.27 -22.63
N ALA A 37 1.04 5.31 -23.51
CA ALA A 37 1.12 3.90 -23.16
C ALA A 37 2.52 3.59 -22.61
N SER A 38 2.59 3.22 -21.32
CA SER A 38 3.84 2.82 -20.67
C SER A 38 4.22 1.37 -21.01
N THR A 39 5.39 0.94 -20.55
CA THR A 39 5.77 -0.48 -20.58
C THR A 39 4.78 -1.35 -19.78
N ASP A 40 4.30 -0.87 -18.62
CA ASP A 40 3.29 -1.61 -17.84
C ASP A 40 1.97 -1.78 -18.60
N PHE A 41 1.62 -0.85 -19.49
CA PHE A 41 0.45 -0.99 -20.34
C PHE A 41 0.56 -2.21 -21.27
N GLU A 42 1.72 -2.41 -21.90
CA GLU A 42 1.97 -3.60 -22.74
C GLU A 42 2.14 -4.87 -21.89
N VAL A 43 2.75 -4.79 -20.71
CA VAL A 43 2.84 -5.93 -19.76
C VAL A 43 1.46 -6.52 -19.51
N HIS A 44 0.49 -5.69 -19.12
CA HIS A 44 -0.88 -6.15 -18.83
C HIS A 44 -1.62 -6.60 -20.11
N ARG A 45 -1.42 -5.91 -21.24
CA ARG A 45 -1.98 -6.38 -22.51
C ARG A 45 -1.44 -7.79 -22.88
N ASN A 46 -0.14 -8.02 -22.71
CA ASN A 46 0.44 -9.33 -22.96
C ASN A 46 -0.11 -10.40 -22.00
N TRP A 47 -0.27 -10.08 -20.70
CA TRP A 47 -0.87 -11.02 -19.75
C TRP A 47 -2.33 -11.34 -20.07
N LEU A 48 -3.08 -10.36 -20.54
CA LEU A 48 -4.43 -10.55 -21.05
C LEU A 48 -4.46 -11.55 -22.21
N SER A 49 -3.52 -11.46 -23.16
CA SER A 49 -3.44 -12.34 -24.32
C SER A 49 -3.00 -13.75 -23.94
N LEU A 50 -1.92 -13.89 -23.20
CA LEU A 50 -1.40 -15.21 -22.84
C LEU A 50 -2.37 -16.01 -21.95
N THR A 51 -3.08 -15.33 -21.05
CA THR A 51 -4.06 -16.01 -20.19
C THR A 51 -5.29 -16.48 -20.99
N ARG A 52 -5.61 -15.83 -22.11
CA ARG A 52 -6.70 -16.21 -23.01
C ARG A 52 -6.33 -17.34 -23.95
N GLU A 53 -5.17 -17.22 -24.60
CA GLU A 53 -4.79 -18.05 -25.72
C GLU A 53 -4.11 -19.36 -25.29
N LEU A 54 -3.53 -19.40 -24.08
CA LEU A 54 -2.78 -20.56 -23.61
C LEU A 54 -3.52 -21.33 -22.51
N PRO A 55 -3.30 -22.64 -22.42
CA PRO A 55 -3.72 -23.42 -21.26
C PRO A 55 -2.98 -22.95 -20.00
N ARG A 56 -3.65 -23.04 -18.84
CA ARG A 56 -3.18 -22.47 -17.55
C ARG A 56 -1.77 -22.92 -17.17
N GLN A 57 -1.43 -24.16 -17.46
CA GLN A 57 -0.12 -24.75 -17.16
C GLN A 57 1.04 -24.01 -17.85
N LEU A 58 0.77 -23.37 -18.99
CA LEU A 58 1.77 -22.66 -19.78
C LEU A 58 1.89 -21.17 -19.44
N TRP A 59 1.00 -20.59 -18.65
CA TRP A 59 0.98 -19.14 -18.37
C TRP A 59 2.32 -18.60 -17.86
N TYR A 60 3.00 -19.32 -16.97
CA TYR A 60 4.29 -18.93 -16.42
C TYR A 60 5.50 -19.41 -17.24
N HIS A 61 5.26 -20.22 -18.27
CA HIS A 61 6.30 -20.72 -19.17
C HIS A 61 6.47 -19.86 -20.42
N GLU A 62 5.44 -19.08 -20.79
CA GLU A 62 5.43 -18.24 -21.97
C GLU A 62 6.60 -17.22 -21.97
N LYS A 63 7.29 -17.09 -23.13
CA LYS A 63 8.51 -16.28 -23.31
C LYS A 63 8.58 -15.55 -24.65
N THR A 64 7.50 -15.57 -25.45
CA THR A 64 7.48 -14.88 -26.74
C THR A 64 7.69 -13.39 -26.56
N SER A 65 7.02 -12.81 -25.55
CA SER A 65 7.25 -11.45 -25.12
C SER A 65 8.29 -11.38 -23.99
N GLU A 66 9.09 -10.33 -23.95
CA GLU A 66 9.95 -10.01 -22.81
C GLU A 66 9.15 -9.76 -21.51
N TRP A 67 7.88 -9.36 -21.63
CA TRP A 67 6.95 -9.05 -20.54
C TRP A 67 6.24 -10.30 -20.02
N THR A 68 7.01 -11.24 -19.49
CA THR A 68 6.50 -12.51 -18.96
C THR A 68 5.63 -12.30 -17.71
N LEU A 69 4.69 -13.25 -17.45
CA LEU A 69 3.84 -13.19 -16.27
C LEU A 69 4.66 -13.36 -14.98
N ASP A 70 4.67 -12.34 -14.13
CA ASP A 70 5.41 -12.30 -12.87
C ASP A 70 4.57 -11.91 -11.64
N TYR A 71 3.22 -11.87 -11.78
CA TYR A 71 2.29 -11.72 -10.66
C TYR A 71 1.69 -13.08 -10.26
N PRO A 72 1.24 -13.22 -8.98
CA PRO A 72 0.63 -14.46 -8.50
C PRO A 72 -0.67 -14.84 -9.22
N PRO A 73 -1.15 -16.10 -9.08
CA PRO A 73 -2.21 -16.66 -9.92
C PRO A 73 -3.56 -15.93 -9.88
N PHE A 74 -3.98 -15.33 -8.77
CA PHE A 74 -5.25 -14.59 -8.76
C PHE A 74 -5.23 -13.38 -9.68
N PHE A 75 -4.06 -12.75 -9.86
CA PHE A 75 -3.94 -11.68 -10.85
C PHE A 75 -4.03 -12.23 -12.28
N ALA A 76 -3.41 -13.37 -12.55
CA ALA A 76 -3.54 -14.03 -13.85
C ALA A 76 -5.01 -14.41 -14.15
N TYR A 77 -5.76 -14.88 -13.15
CA TYR A 77 -7.20 -15.11 -13.31
C TYR A 77 -8.02 -13.83 -13.50
N PHE A 78 -7.60 -12.74 -12.90
CA PHE A 78 -8.22 -11.44 -13.14
C PHE A 78 -8.02 -11.00 -14.61
N GLU A 79 -6.81 -11.12 -15.15
CA GLU A 79 -6.53 -10.88 -16.57
C GLU A 79 -7.31 -11.84 -17.47
N TYR A 80 -7.37 -13.11 -17.11
CA TYR A 80 -8.18 -14.10 -17.82
C TYR A 80 -9.67 -13.72 -17.85
N ALA A 81 -10.22 -13.26 -16.74
CA ALA A 81 -11.61 -12.80 -16.70
C ALA A 81 -11.83 -11.55 -17.59
N LEU A 82 -10.91 -10.59 -17.56
CA LEU A 82 -10.96 -9.42 -18.44
C LEU A 82 -10.83 -9.78 -19.92
N SER A 83 -10.09 -10.84 -20.25
CA SER A 83 -9.88 -11.27 -21.65
C SER A 83 -11.16 -11.66 -22.37
N PHE A 84 -12.21 -12.10 -21.66
CA PHE A 84 -13.51 -12.38 -22.28
C PHE A 84 -14.20 -11.11 -22.79
N VAL A 85 -14.10 -10.02 -22.02
CA VAL A 85 -14.63 -8.72 -22.42
C VAL A 85 -13.76 -8.12 -23.54
N ALA A 86 -12.44 -8.26 -23.42
CA ALA A 86 -11.48 -7.83 -24.44
C ALA A 86 -11.75 -8.49 -25.80
N ALA A 87 -12.04 -9.80 -25.81
CA ALA A 87 -12.38 -10.54 -27.03
C ALA A 87 -13.66 -10.01 -27.74
N ALA A 88 -14.60 -9.46 -26.95
CA ALA A 88 -15.82 -8.85 -27.51
C ALA A 88 -15.59 -7.43 -28.03
N VAL A 89 -14.60 -6.70 -27.49
CA VAL A 89 -14.26 -5.33 -27.90
C VAL A 89 -13.34 -5.33 -29.12
N ASP A 90 -12.21 -6.02 -29.04
CA ASP A 90 -11.22 -6.10 -30.12
C ASP A 90 -10.29 -7.31 -29.91
N LYS A 91 -10.43 -8.32 -30.75
CA LYS A 91 -9.62 -9.54 -30.66
C LYS A 91 -8.12 -9.31 -30.92
N SER A 92 -7.74 -8.22 -31.60
CA SER A 92 -6.35 -7.95 -31.91
C SER A 92 -5.49 -7.75 -30.65
N MET A 93 -6.09 -7.24 -29.57
CA MET A 93 -5.38 -7.07 -28.29
C MET A 93 -5.03 -8.39 -27.59
N LEU A 94 -5.59 -9.52 -28.03
CA LEU A 94 -5.31 -10.86 -27.49
C LEU A 94 -4.21 -11.59 -28.27
N THR A 95 -3.52 -10.94 -29.18
CA THR A 95 -2.42 -11.54 -29.94
C THR A 95 -1.17 -11.62 -29.06
N ILE A 96 -0.60 -12.83 -28.90
CA ILE A 96 0.72 -13.03 -28.30
C ILE A 96 1.76 -12.56 -29.31
N SER A 97 2.61 -11.61 -28.93
CA SER A 97 3.59 -10.99 -29.83
C SER A 97 4.88 -10.67 -29.09
N SER A 98 6.01 -10.74 -29.78
CA SER A 98 7.31 -10.27 -29.28
C SER A 98 7.47 -8.75 -29.32
N THR A 99 6.58 -8.06 -30.04
CA THR A 99 6.54 -6.60 -30.14
C THR A 99 5.23 -6.06 -29.55
N PRO A 100 5.22 -4.85 -28.98
CA PRO A 100 4.01 -4.24 -28.45
C PRO A 100 2.87 -4.17 -29.46
N VAL A 101 1.67 -4.52 -29.02
CA VAL A 101 0.45 -4.43 -29.83
C VAL A 101 -0.41 -3.30 -29.29
N PHE A 102 -0.63 -2.28 -30.11
CA PHE A 102 -1.36 -1.08 -29.72
C PHE A 102 -2.48 -0.76 -30.72
N SER A 103 -3.66 -0.46 -30.16
CA SER A 103 -4.79 0.11 -30.90
C SER A 103 -5.55 1.09 -30.01
N SER A 104 -6.36 1.96 -30.59
CA SER A 104 -7.22 2.87 -29.83
C SER A 104 -8.24 2.11 -28.96
N SER A 105 -8.72 0.96 -29.44
CA SER A 105 -9.62 0.07 -28.68
C SER A 105 -8.91 -0.56 -27.50
N THR A 106 -7.65 -1.00 -27.65
CA THR A 106 -6.82 -1.51 -26.56
C THR A 106 -6.61 -0.42 -25.51
N LEU A 107 -6.27 0.80 -25.92
CA LEU A 107 -6.08 1.92 -24.98
C LEU A 107 -7.35 2.18 -24.17
N LEU A 108 -8.47 2.33 -24.85
CA LEU A 108 -9.75 2.60 -24.20
C LEU A 108 -10.16 1.47 -23.24
N PHE A 109 -10.10 0.22 -23.70
CA PHE A 109 -10.45 -0.96 -22.91
C PHE A 109 -9.63 -1.05 -21.63
N GLN A 110 -8.30 -1.01 -21.73
CA GLN A 110 -7.44 -1.13 -20.57
C GLN A 110 -7.63 0.05 -19.59
N ARG A 111 -7.73 1.30 -20.08
CA ARG A 111 -7.98 2.46 -19.20
C ARG A 111 -9.33 2.35 -18.47
N LEU A 112 -10.39 1.93 -19.17
CA LEU A 112 -11.70 1.74 -18.55
C LEU A 112 -11.70 0.60 -17.52
N SER A 113 -10.94 -0.48 -17.75
CA SER A 113 -10.84 -1.58 -16.77
C SER A 113 -10.19 -1.13 -15.45
N VAL A 114 -9.17 -0.26 -15.50
CA VAL A 114 -8.57 0.33 -14.30
C VAL A 114 -9.57 1.25 -13.59
N ILE A 115 -10.27 2.13 -14.33
CA ILE A 115 -11.28 3.03 -13.75
C ILE A 115 -12.39 2.22 -13.05
N LEU A 116 -12.84 1.13 -13.67
CA LEU A 116 -13.85 0.25 -13.09
C LEU A 116 -13.32 -0.46 -11.83
N SER A 117 -12.07 -0.90 -11.83
CA SER A 117 -11.46 -1.57 -10.67
C SER A 117 -11.37 -0.69 -9.42
N ASP A 118 -11.32 0.64 -9.59
CA ASP A 118 -11.29 1.61 -8.49
C ASP A 118 -12.56 1.65 -7.62
N VAL A 119 -13.64 1.04 -8.10
CA VAL A 119 -14.85 0.82 -7.27
C VAL A 119 -14.50 0.05 -5.99
N VAL A 120 -13.51 -0.86 -6.06
CA VAL A 120 -13.02 -1.60 -4.88
C VAL A 120 -12.37 -0.66 -3.87
N LEU A 121 -11.53 0.27 -4.32
CA LEU A 121 -10.92 1.28 -3.45
C LEU A 121 -11.97 2.19 -2.82
N PHE A 122 -12.91 2.69 -3.64
CA PHE A 122 -13.96 3.59 -3.16
C PHE A 122 -14.83 2.91 -2.09
N TYR A 123 -15.24 1.66 -2.34
CA TYR A 123 -15.99 0.85 -1.38
C TYR A 123 -15.19 0.59 -0.09
N ALA A 124 -13.92 0.25 -0.23
CA ALA A 124 -13.02 -0.01 0.91
C ALA A 124 -12.86 1.21 1.82
N LEU A 125 -12.66 2.38 1.23
CA LEU A 125 -12.57 3.65 1.96
C LEU A 125 -13.88 3.99 2.66
N HIS A 126 -15.01 3.81 1.98
CA HIS A 126 -16.33 4.00 2.57
C HIS A 126 -16.55 3.06 3.77
N ALA A 127 -16.22 1.78 3.61
CA ALA A 127 -16.33 0.78 4.68
C ALA A 127 -15.42 1.10 5.87
N TYR A 128 -14.16 1.49 5.60
CA TYR A 128 -13.19 1.87 6.64
C TYR A 128 -13.68 3.08 7.44
N CYS A 129 -14.09 4.14 6.76
CA CYS A 129 -14.59 5.35 7.42
C CYS A 129 -15.92 5.11 8.16
N SER A 130 -16.75 4.17 7.69
CA SER A 130 -17.99 3.78 8.35
C SER A 130 -17.79 2.89 9.57
N SER A 131 -16.59 2.34 9.76
CA SER A 131 -16.24 1.56 10.96
C SER A 131 -15.90 2.42 12.18
N TRP A 132 -15.85 3.74 12.07
CA TRP A 132 -15.61 4.63 13.21
C TRP A 132 -16.84 4.71 14.10
N PRO A 133 -16.67 4.62 15.43
CA PRO A 133 -17.78 4.76 16.37
C PRO A 133 -18.34 6.19 16.33
N THR A 134 -19.65 6.31 16.37
CA THR A 134 -20.39 7.60 16.46
C THR A 134 -21.39 7.52 17.58
N VAL A 135 -21.26 8.37 18.59
CA VAL A 135 -22.09 8.32 19.81
C VAL A 135 -23.08 9.48 19.86
N THR A 136 -22.74 10.66 19.36
CA THR A 136 -23.57 11.88 19.44
C THR A 136 -23.84 12.49 18.06
N THR A 137 -24.81 13.41 17.97
CA THR A 137 -25.15 14.15 16.71
C THR A 137 -24.03 15.07 16.24
N THR A 138 -23.32 15.72 17.15
CA THR A 138 -22.13 16.54 16.85
C THR A 138 -20.97 15.68 16.37
N GLU A 139 -20.72 14.55 17.00
CA GLU A 139 -19.73 13.57 16.56
C GLU A 139 -20.10 12.97 15.20
N TRP A 140 -21.39 12.81 14.90
CA TRP A 140 -21.84 12.34 13.59
C TRP A 140 -21.49 13.35 12.48
N ALA A 141 -21.76 14.65 12.68
CA ALA A 141 -21.43 15.68 11.69
C ALA A 141 -19.93 15.77 11.45
N PHE A 142 -19.11 15.73 12.52
CA PHE A 142 -17.65 15.72 12.42
C PHE A 142 -17.14 14.44 11.75
N SER A 143 -17.71 13.27 12.09
CA SER A 143 -17.38 11.99 11.47
C SER A 143 -17.71 11.96 9.98
N LYS A 144 -18.82 12.60 9.56
CA LYS A 144 -19.18 12.75 8.14
C LYS A 144 -18.16 13.62 7.39
N ALA A 145 -17.78 14.77 7.95
CA ALA A 145 -16.77 15.65 7.37
C ALA A 145 -15.39 14.97 7.30
N LYS A 146 -15.00 14.25 8.36
CA LYS A 146 -13.77 13.47 8.42
C LYS A 146 -13.75 12.38 7.35
N ARG A 147 -14.84 11.63 7.18
CA ARG A 147 -14.99 10.61 6.14
C ARG A 147 -14.81 11.21 4.75
N LEU A 148 -15.53 12.29 4.44
CA LEU A 148 -15.43 12.96 3.15
C LEU A 148 -14.01 13.47 2.90
N ALA A 149 -13.36 14.05 3.90
CA ALA A 149 -11.98 14.53 3.81
C ALA A 149 -11.00 13.41 3.45
N ILE A 150 -11.05 12.27 4.15
CA ILE A 150 -10.20 11.10 3.87
C ILE A 150 -10.48 10.54 2.47
N MET A 151 -11.75 10.43 2.09
CA MET A 151 -12.11 9.93 0.77
C MET A 151 -11.61 10.85 -0.35
N ILE A 152 -11.73 12.17 -0.20
CA ILE A 152 -11.23 13.14 -1.18
C ILE A 152 -9.72 12.98 -1.38
N VAL A 153 -8.93 13.03 -0.29
CA VAL A 153 -7.47 13.00 -0.40
C VAL A 153 -6.92 11.64 -0.84
N THR A 154 -7.71 10.56 -0.72
CA THR A 154 -7.29 9.21 -1.14
C THR A 154 -7.77 8.88 -2.55
N VAL A 155 -9.03 9.15 -2.89
CA VAL A 155 -9.59 8.85 -4.23
C VAL A 155 -8.96 9.74 -5.32
N LEU A 156 -8.57 10.96 -4.95
CA LEU A 156 -7.90 11.94 -5.81
C LEU A 156 -6.38 12.01 -5.53
N ASP A 157 -5.79 10.97 -4.97
CA ASP A 157 -4.35 10.91 -4.71
C ASP A 157 -3.57 11.02 -6.02
N ALA A 158 -2.62 11.98 -6.09
CA ALA A 158 -1.85 12.23 -7.30
C ALA A 158 -1.00 11.02 -7.69
N GLY A 159 -0.44 10.30 -6.72
CA GLY A 159 0.35 9.10 -6.97
C GLY A 159 -0.47 7.99 -7.61
N LEU A 160 -1.72 7.77 -7.17
CA LEU A 160 -2.64 6.83 -7.82
C LEU A 160 -2.97 7.26 -9.25
N LEU A 161 -3.23 8.57 -9.47
CA LEU A 161 -3.50 9.08 -10.82
C LEU A 161 -2.30 8.87 -11.74
N TYR A 162 -1.07 9.07 -11.25
CA TYR A 162 0.15 8.85 -12.04
C TYR A 162 0.35 7.37 -12.35
N VAL A 163 0.28 6.51 -11.33
CA VAL A 163 0.67 5.11 -11.46
C VAL A 163 -0.42 4.29 -12.15
N ASP A 164 -1.69 4.48 -11.79
CA ASP A 164 -2.77 3.65 -12.32
C ASP A 164 -3.40 4.24 -13.60
N HIS A 165 -3.64 5.57 -13.64
CA HIS A 165 -4.42 6.18 -14.72
C HIS A 165 -3.58 6.82 -15.81
N ILE A 166 -2.29 7.13 -15.58
CA ILE A 166 -1.36 7.61 -16.61
C ILE A 166 -0.36 6.52 -16.98
N HIS A 167 0.39 5.97 -16.00
CA HIS A 167 1.39 4.93 -16.28
C HIS A 167 0.76 3.57 -16.61
N PHE A 168 -0.29 3.18 -15.94
CA PHE A 168 -1.09 1.96 -16.04
C PHE A 168 -0.71 0.89 -15.01
N GLN A 169 -1.53 0.74 -13.98
CA GLN A 169 -1.54 -0.39 -13.04
C GLN A 169 -2.92 -0.51 -12.37
N TYR A 170 -3.10 -1.52 -11.48
CA TYR A 170 -4.32 -1.77 -10.71
C TYR A 170 -4.08 -1.60 -9.19
N ASN A 171 -3.21 -0.65 -8.77
CA ASN A 171 -2.89 -0.49 -7.35
C ASN A 171 -4.09 -0.01 -6.53
N GLY A 172 -4.98 0.80 -7.08
CA GLY A 172 -6.21 1.24 -6.42
C GLY A 172 -7.06 0.05 -5.94
N MET A 173 -7.30 -0.93 -6.81
CA MET A 173 -8.01 -2.17 -6.46
C MET A 173 -7.29 -2.95 -5.34
N LEU A 174 -5.98 -3.14 -5.48
CA LEU A 174 -5.19 -3.93 -4.53
C LEU A 174 -5.08 -3.26 -3.15
N LEU A 175 -4.89 -1.95 -3.13
CA LEU A 175 -4.90 -1.15 -1.90
C LEU A 175 -6.30 -1.12 -1.27
N GLY A 176 -7.35 -1.16 -2.09
CA GLY A 176 -8.72 -1.36 -1.63
C GLY A 176 -8.88 -2.68 -0.86
N LEU A 177 -8.35 -3.78 -1.36
CA LEU A 177 -8.35 -5.07 -0.65
C LEU A 177 -7.56 -4.99 0.67
N LEU A 178 -6.41 -4.32 0.69
CA LEU A 178 -5.62 -4.10 1.91
C LEU A 178 -6.42 -3.31 2.96
N ILE A 179 -7.08 -2.22 2.54
CA ILE A 179 -7.91 -1.38 3.41
C ILE A 179 -9.12 -2.18 3.93
N LEU A 180 -9.77 -3.00 3.08
CA LEU A 180 -10.86 -3.89 3.51
C LEU A 180 -10.38 -4.89 4.56
N SER A 181 -9.21 -5.49 4.39
CA SER A 181 -8.60 -6.37 5.39
C SER A 181 -8.43 -5.65 6.73
N ALA A 182 -7.81 -4.48 6.75
CA ALA A 182 -7.66 -3.65 7.96
C ALA A 182 -9.02 -3.24 8.56
N THR A 183 -10.02 -2.96 7.71
CA THR A 183 -11.40 -2.66 8.17
C THR A 183 -12.01 -3.85 8.91
N LYS A 184 -11.78 -5.08 8.45
CA LYS A 184 -12.29 -6.27 9.11
C LYS A 184 -11.71 -6.44 10.52
N PHE A 185 -10.44 -6.12 10.72
CA PHE A 185 -9.83 -6.12 12.06
C PHE A 185 -10.47 -5.08 12.98
N ARG A 186 -10.73 -3.87 12.48
CA ARG A 186 -11.46 -2.85 13.25
C ARG A 186 -12.87 -3.30 13.63
N LEU A 187 -13.51 -4.13 12.81
CA LEU A 187 -14.83 -4.72 13.05
C LEU A 187 -14.76 -6.06 13.80
N GLN A 188 -13.60 -6.43 14.37
CA GLN A 188 -13.37 -7.68 15.11
C GLN A 188 -13.70 -8.95 14.31
N ARG A 189 -13.46 -8.89 12.98
CA ARG A 189 -13.71 -9.99 12.05
C ARG A 189 -12.39 -10.55 11.51
N ASP A 190 -11.56 -11.04 12.41
CA ASP A 190 -10.16 -11.40 12.14
C ASP A 190 -9.98 -12.40 11.00
N LEU A 191 -10.77 -13.48 10.96
CA LEU A 191 -10.71 -14.45 9.86
C LEU A 191 -11.04 -13.83 8.50
N GLN A 192 -11.99 -12.88 8.45
CA GLN A 192 -12.31 -12.20 7.20
C GLN A 192 -11.17 -11.26 6.77
N GLY A 193 -10.54 -10.57 7.73
CA GLY A 193 -9.37 -9.74 7.49
C GLY A 193 -8.19 -10.57 6.98
N ALA A 194 -7.91 -11.69 7.63
CA ALA A 194 -6.86 -12.63 7.23
C ALA A 194 -7.11 -13.24 5.84
N PHE A 195 -8.36 -13.61 5.53
CA PHE A 195 -8.75 -14.12 4.21
C PHE A 195 -8.49 -13.09 3.10
N LEU A 196 -8.93 -11.83 3.31
CA LEU A 196 -8.72 -10.76 2.33
C LEU A 196 -7.23 -10.48 2.11
N TYR A 197 -6.42 -10.56 3.17
CA TYR A 197 -4.98 -10.39 3.05
C TYR A 197 -4.32 -11.59 2.34
N ALA A 198 -4.69 -12.83 2.67
CA ALA A 198 -4.19 -14.01 1.96
C ALA A 198 -4.56 -13.98 0.46
N ALA A 199 -5.79 -13.55 0.13
CA ALA A 199 -6.20 -13.32 -1.25
C ALA A 199 -5.36 -12.21 -1.92
N LEU A 200 -5.10 -11.09 -1.24
CA LEU A 200 -4.28 -10.00 -1.75
C LEU A 200 -2.85 -10.46 -2.09
N LEU A 201 -2.25 -11.34 -1.27
CA LEU A 201 -0.94 -11.93 -1.57
C LEU A 201 -0.96 -12.71 -2.88
N MET A 202 -2.08 -13.34 -3.21
CA MET A 202 -2.27 -14.09 -4.46
C MET A 202 -2.60 -13.19 -5.66
N PHE A 203 -2.87 -11.90 -5.44
CA PHE A 203 -2.91 -10.89 -6.50
C PHE A 203 -1.54 -10.24 -6.73
N LYS A 204 -0.83 -9.88 -5.66
CA LYS A 204 0.49 -9.20 -5.80
C LYS A 204 1.38 -9.53 -4.60
N HIS A 205 2.46 -10.25 -4.86
CA HIS A 205 3.37 -10.76 -3.83
C HIS A 205 4.13 -9.68 -3.05
N ILE A 206 4.22 -8.43 -3.56
CA ILE A 206 4.87 -7.34 -2.83
C ILE A 206 4.23 -7.05 -1.46
N TYR A 207 2.95 -7.38 -1.28
CA TYR A 207 2.28 -7.26 0.02
C TYR A 207 2.80 -8.26 1.07
N LEU A 208 3.66 -9.22 0.69
CA LEU A 208 4.33 -10.15 1.62
C LEU A 208 5.13 -9.40 2.70
N TYR A 209 5.60 -8.20 2.41
CA TYR A 209 6.27 -7.36 3.40
C TYR A 209 5.39 -6.98 4.59
N ALA A 210 4.07 -7.01 4.49
CA ALA A 210 3.16 -6.81 5.62
C ALA A 210 2.92 -8.10 6.42
N ALA A 211 3.33 -9.29 5.93
CA ALA A 211 3.04 -10.57 6.58
C ALA A 211 3.52 -10.66 8.04
N PRO A 212 4.71 -10.15 8.43
CA PRO A 212 5.12 -10.15 9.84
C PRO A 212 4.14 -9.45 10.77
N LEU A 213 3.58 -8.30 10.31
CA LEU A 213 2.56 -7.56 11.08
C LEU A 213 1.26 -8.36 11.19
N TYR A 214 0.77 -8.90 10.07
CA TYR A 214 -0.46 -9.70 10.06
C TYR A 214 -0.34 -10.93 10.94
N PHE A 215 0.80 -11.63 10.87
CA PHE A 215 1.06 -12.81 11.67
C PHE A 215 1.04 -12.48 13.18
N ILE A 216 1.81 -11.47 13.59
CA ILE A 216 1.92 -11.08 15.01
C ILE A 216 0.59 -10.57 15.55
N TYR A 217 -0.12 -9.74 14.77
CA TYR A 217 -1.42 -9.24 15.19
C TYR A 217 -2.45 -10.37 15.35
N LEU A 218 -2.58 -11.25 14.37
CA LEU A 218 -3.54 -12.35 14.39
C LEU A 218 -3.17 -13.39 15.47
N LEU A 219 -1.89 -13.63 15.70
CA LEU A 219 -1.45 -14.51 16.76
C LEU A 219 -1.87 -13.95 18.13
N GLY A 220 -1.61 -12.67 18.39
CA GLY A 220 -1.96 -12.02 19.65
C GLY A 220 -3.47 -11.78 19.82
N HIS A 221 -4.14 -11.28 18.80
CA HIS A 221 -5.53 -10.85 18.88
C HIS A 221 -6.54 -12.00 18.68
N TYR A 222 -6.28 -12.92 17.75
CA TYR A 222 -7.22 -13.98 17.40
C TYR A 222 -6.95 -15.31 18.10
N CYS A 223 -5.68 -15.69 18.26
CA CYS A 223 -5.32 -17.02 18.77
C CYS A 223 -5.31 -17.13 20.31
N TYR A 224 -5.26 -16.01 21.05
CA TYR A 224 -5.44 -16.02 22.49
C TYR A 224 -6.91 -15.81 22.87
N VAL A 225 -7.38 -16.52 23.88
CA VAL A 225 -8.77 -16.48 24.39
C VAL A 225 -8.76 -16.39 25.90
N LYS A 226 -9.76 -15.75 26.49
CA LYS A 226 -9.95 -15.69 27.93
C LYS A 226 -10.05 -17.10 28.51
N LYS A 227 -9.40 -17.36 29.63
CA LYS A 227 -9.55 -18.61 30.37
C LYS A 227 -11.01 -18.79 30.80
N PRO A 228 -11.57 -20.01 30.74
CA PRO A 228 -12.89 -20.25 31.30
C PRO A 228 -12.90 -19.96 32.78
N ASP A 229 -13.91 -19.25 33.27
CA ASP A 229 -14.07 -19.03 34.72
C ASP A 229 -14.36 -20.38 35.40
N PRO A 230 -13.62 -20.76 36.47
CA PRO A 230 -13.81 -22.05 37.13
C PRO A 230 -15.21 -22.21 37.75
N GLU A 231 -15.91 -21.11 38.06
CA GLU A 231 -17.21 -21.10 38.71
C GLU A 231 -18.43 -21.20 37.76
N SER A 232 -18.23 -21.23 36.45
CA SER A 232 -19.34 -21.20 35.46
C SER A 232 -19.77 -22.58 34.96
N SER A 233 -19.54 -23.66 35.68
CA SER A 233 -19.79 -25.04 35.24
C SER A 233 -21.24 -25.56 35.39
N ASP A 234 -22.19 -24.75 35.90
CA ASP A 234 -23.58 -25.20 36.06
C ASP A 234 -24.60 -24.18 35.56
N SER A 235 -24.98 -24.28 34.30
CA SER A 235 -26.35 -24.15 33.77
C SER A 235 -26.36 -24.08 32.24
N ASP A 236 -26.96 -25.08 31.58
CA ASP A 236 -27.18 -25.17 30.12
C ASP A 236 -28.12 -24.08 29.57
N GLU A 237 -28.84 -23.35 30.41
CA GLU A 237 -29.73 -22.25 29.99
C GLU A 237 -28.97 -20.98 29.57
N ASP A 238 -27.78 -20.76 30.07
CA ASP A 238 -26.97 -19.57 29.80
C ASP A 238 -26.22 -19.66 28.44
N ALA A 239 -26.06 -20.85 27.89
CA ALA A 239 -25.40 -21.08 26.59
C ALA A 239 -26.21 -20.47 25.43
N ARG A 240 -27.54 -20.49 25.48
CA ARG A 240 -28.44 -19.93 24.46
C ARG A 240 -28.52 -18.41 24.53
N GLY A 241 -28.46 -17.83 25.73
CA GLY A 241 -28.37 -16.39 25.96
C GLY A 241 -27.03 -15.80 25.51
N LYS A 242 -25.93 -16.52 25.75
CA LYS A 242 -24.57 -16.15 25.30
C LYS A 242 -24.42 -16.22 23.78
N LEU A 243 -25.10 -17.14 23.08
CA LEU A 243 -25.10 -17.18 21.60
C LEU A 243 -25.79 -15.98 20.97
N LEU A 244 -26.82 -15.43 21.58
CA LEU A 244 -27.54 -14.23 21.10
C LEU A 244 -26.81 -12.94 21.48
N ARG A 245 -26.05 -12.90 22.58
CA ARG A 245 -25.19 -11.78 22.99
C ARG A 245 -23.93 -11.65 22.15
N LYS A 246 -23.46 -12.73 21.52
CA LYS A 246 -22.27 -12.78 20.66
C LYS A 246 -22.40 -11.98 19.34
N ARG A 247 -23.51 -11.32 19.06
CA ARG A 247 -23.75 -10.53 17.84
C ARG A 247 -23.35 -9.05 17.90
N SER A 248 -22.93 -8.54 19.06
CA SER A 248 -22.49 -7.15 19.20
C SER A 248 -21.24 -7.10 20.10
N ILE A 249 -20.07 -7.31 19.48
CA ILE A 249 -18.78 -7.10 20.17
C ILE A 249 -18.65 -5.58 20.36
N SER A 250 -18.66 -5.12 21.60
CA SER A 250 -18.41 -3.74 22.00
C SER A 250 -16.90 -3.45 21.99
N SER A 251 -16.51 -2.18 21.83
CA SER A 251 -15.12 -1.74 22.03
C SER A 251 -14.59 -2.10 23.44
N THR A 252 -15.47 -2.22 24.41
CA THR A 252 -15.19 -2.70 25.78
C THR A 252 -14.65 -4.13 25.79
N ASP A 253 -15.19 -5.03 24.97
CA ASP A 253 -14.77 -6.44 24.94
C ASP A 253 -13.33 -6.62 24.42
N VAL A 254 -12.86 -5.72 23.56
CA VAL A 254 -11.48 -5.74 23.01
C VAL A 254 -10.47 -5.33 24.08
N HIS A 255 -10.80 -4.28 24.83
CA HIS A 255 -9.93 -3.79 25.90
C HIS A 255 -9.84 -4.78 27.06
N GLU A 256 -10.93 -5.47 27.41
CA GLU A 256 -10.91 -6.58 28.35
C GLU A 256 -9.98 -7.69 27.89
N THR A 257 -10.00 -8.09 26.62
CA THR A 257 -9.11 -9.14 26.09
C THR A 257 -7.63 -8.74 26.17
N ILE A 258 -7.29 -7.47 25.90
CA ILE A 258 -5.90 -6.98 26.01
C ILE A 258 -5.46 -6.94 27.47
N GLN A 259 -6.35 -6.56 28.37
CA GLN A 259 -6.08 -6.56 29.80
C GLN A 259 -5.90 -7.98 30.32
N ASP A 260 -6.77 -8.92 29.95
CA ASP A 260 -6.64 -10.34 30.28
C ASP A 260 -5.33 -10.95 29.77
N LEU A 261 -4.83 -10.47 28.60
CA LEU A 261 -3.52 -10.87 28.06
C LEU A 261 -2.37 -10.42 28.98
N HIS A 262 -2.44 -9.20 29.54
CA HIS A 262 -1.43 -8.66 30.45
C HIS A 262 -1.49 -9.32 31.84
N ASP A 263 -2.69 -9.64 32.28
CA ASP A 263 -2.93 -10.24 33.59
C ASP A 263 -2.70 -11.78 33.60
N GLY A 264 -2.34 -12.34 32.41
CA GLY A 264 -2.10 -13.78 32.24
C GLY A 264 -3.39 -14.63 32.27
N ASN A 265 -4.56 -14.00 32.11
CA ASN A 265 -5.87 -14.63 32.12
C ASN A 265 -6.31 -15.18 30.76
N VAL A 266 -5.36 -15.33 29.83
CA VAL A 266 -5.62 -15.89 28.48
C VAL A 266 -4.89 -17.22 28.32
N VAL A 267 -5.41 -18.01 27.38
CA VAL A 267 -4.81 -19.27 26.93
C VAL A 267 -4.72 -19.28 25.40
N PHE A 268 -3.65 -19.86 24.89
CA PHE A 268 -3.48 -20.06 23.46
C PHE A 268 -4.44 -21.12 22.93
N SER A 269 -5.27 -20.75 21.96
CA SER A 269 -6.22 -21.65 21.31
C SER A 269 -5.61 -22.27 20.06
N PHE A 270 -5.10 -23.48 20.19
CA PHE A 270 -4.55 -24.23 19.04
C PHE A 270 -5.60 -24.43 17.94
N ALA A 271 -6.87 -24.64 18.29
CA ALA A 271 -7.96 -24.77 17.33
C ALA A 271 -8.14 -23.52 16.47
N LYS A 272 -8.06 -22.30 17.06
CA LYS A 272 -8.11 -21.05 16.29
C LYS A 272 -6.87 -20.87 15.41
N PHE A 273 -5.69 -21.23 15.89
CA PHE A 273 -4.46 -21.19 15.13
C PHE A 273 -4.55 -22.13 13.91
N VAL A 274 -4.96 -23.38 14.09
CA VAL A 274 -5.18 -24.34 12.98
C VAL A 274 -6.23 -23.83 12.01
N ARG A 275 -7.35 -23.28 12.50
CA ARG A 275 -8.39 -22.71 11.64
C ARG A 275 -7.86 -21.57 10.75
N LEU A 276 -7.02 -20.69 11.31
CA LEU A 276 -6.35 -19.63 10.55
C LEU A 276 -5.40 -20.23 9.50
N GLY A 277 -4.56 -21.20 9.89
CA GLY A 277 -3.64 -21.88 8.99
C GLY A 277 -4.33 -22.59 7.84
N VAL A 278 -5.39 -23.37 8.14
CA VAL A 278 -6.20 -24.05 7.10
C VAL A 278 -6.80 -23.06 6.12
N MET A 279 -7.34 -21.93 6.60
CA MET A 279 -7.90 -20.89 5.72
C MET A 279 -6.83 -20.32 4.79
N VAL A 280 -5.65 -19.98 5.30
CA VAL A 280 -4.53 -19.45 4.48
C VAL A 280 -4.08 -20.52 3.47
N LEU A 281 -3.85 -21.76 3.91
CA LEU A 281 -3.46 -22.85 3.02
C LEU A 281 -4.52 -23.14 1.95
N ALA A 282 -5.81 -23.01 2.26
CA ALA A 282 -6.88 -23.17 1.29
C ALA A 282 -6.82 -22.09 0.20
N VAL A 283 -6.59 -20.82 0.56
CA VAL A 283 -6.43 -19.72 -0.41
C VAL A 283 -5.23 -19.99 -1.34
N PHE A 284 -4.09 -20.37 -0.76
CA PHE A 284 -2.88 -20.70 -1.54
C PHE A 284 -3.10 -21.96 -2.39
N GLY A 285 -3.72 -22.98 -1.82
CA GLY A 285 -4.02 -24.23 -2.53
C GLY A 285 -4.95 -24.03 -3.72
N VAL A 286 -6.01 -23.22 -3.58
CA VAL A 286 -6.88 -22.83 -4.70
C VAL A 286 -6.11 -22.04 -5.75
N SER A 287 -5.27 -21.09 -5.32
CA SER A 287 -4.50 -20.23 -6.22
C SER A 287 -3.50 -21.02 -7.05
N PHE A 288 -2.56 -21.70 -6.43
CA PHE A 288 -1.51 -22.48 -7.12
C PHE A 288 -2.01 -23.81 -7.66
N GLY A 289 -2.87 -24.51 -6.90
CA GLY A 289 -3.41 -25.81 -7.28
C GLY A 289 -4.16 -25.76 -8.60
N SER A 290 -4.88 -24.68 -8.87
CA SER A 290 -5.61 -24.51 -10.12
C SER A 290 -4.71 -24.36 -11.36
N ILE A 291 -3.48 -23.84 -11.20
CA ILE A 291 -2.46 -23.77 -12.26
C ILE A 291 -1.75 -25.11 -12.42
N LEU A 292 -1.45 -25.79 -11.30
CA LEU A 292 -0.68 -27.03 -11.27
C LEU A 292 -1.54 -28.27 -11.55
N TRP A 293 -2.86 -28.13 -11.52
CA TRP A 293 -3.78 -29.22 -11.87
C TRP A 293 -3.57 -29.65 -13.31
N ASN A 294 -3.34 -30.93 -13.52
CA ASN A 294 -2.96 -31.52 -14.80
C ASN A 294 -1.60 -31.05 -15.37
N HIS A 295 -0.73 -30.49 -14.55
CA HIS A 295 0.66 -30.25 -14.94
C HIS A 295 1.42 -31.61 -14.93
N GLU A 296 2.20 -31.89 -15.98
CA GLU A 296 2.97 -33.14 -16.07
C GLU A 296 3.93 -33.34 -14.90
N ASP A 297 4.59 -32.25 -14.48
CA ASP A 297 5.42 -32.18 -13.27
C ASP A 297 5.06 -30.97 -12.42
N PRO A 298 4.19 -31.11 -11.39
CA PRO A 298 3.78 -30.01 -10.52
C PRO A 298 4.93 -29.35 -9.75
N ILE A 299 6.01 -30.09 -9.46
CA ILE A 299 7.18 -29.54 -8.75
C ILE A 299 7.93 -28.56 -9.65
N THR A 300 8.21 -28.96 -10.88
CA THR A 300 8.82 -28.09 -11.89
C THR A 300 7.92 -26.89 -12.20
N GLY A 301 6.60 -27.09 -12.29
CA GLY A 301 5.64 -25.99 -12.44
C GLY A 301 5.71 -25.00 -11.29
N MET A 302 5.72 -25.45 -10.03
CA MET A 302 5.87 -24.58 -8.86
C MET A 302 7.21 -23.86 -8.84
N LYS A 303 8.31 -24.52 -9.19
CA LYS A 303 9.64 -23.91 -9.31
C LYS A 303 9.64 -22.79 -10.36
N GLN A 304 9.02 -23.02 -11.52
CA GLN A 304 8.90 -22.01 -12.57
C GLN A 304 8.10 -20.80 -12.10
N ILE A 305 6.96 -20.99 -11.45
CA ILE A 305 6.17 -19.90 -10.87
C ILE A 305 7.03 -19.11 -9.86
N SER A 306 7.74 -19.80 -8.96
CA SER A 306 8.58 -19.17 -7.94
C SER A 306 9.69 -18.31 -8.54
N VAL A 307 10.35 -18.77 -9.59
CA VAL A 307 11.40 -18.02 -10.31
C VAL A 307 10.82 -16.75 -10.97
N ARG A 308 9.58 -16.83 -11.47
CA ARG A 308 8.89 -15.65 -12.05
C ARG A 308 8.48 -14.63 -10.99
N LEU A 309 7.96 -15.11 -9.84
CA LEU A 309 7.51 -14.24 -8.76
C LEU A 309 8.67 -13.56 -8.02
N PHE A 310 9.82 -14.23 -7.91
CA PHE A 310 10.98 -13.75 -7.16
C PHE A 310 12.24 -13.71 -8.04
N PRO A 311 12.32 -12.75 -8.99
CA PRO A 311 13.46 -12.63 -9.90
C PRO A 311 14.66 -11.98 -9.18
N VAL A 312 15.36 -12.74 -8.31
CA VAL A 312 16.49 -12.27 -7.49
C VAL A 312 17.64 -11.73 -8.34
N GLN A 313 17.73 -12.13 -9.60
CA GLN A 313 18.80 -11.72 -10.54
C GLN A 313 18.64 -10.28 -11.05
N ARG A 314 17.54 -9.58 -10.76
CA ARG A 314 17.30 -8.19 -11.23
C ARG A 314 18.12 -7.11 -10.50
N GLY A 315 19.00 -7.48 -9.56
CA GLY A 315 19.85 -6.54 -8.80
C GLY A 315 19.13 -5.79 -7.66
N LEU A 316 19.92 -5.06 -6.84
CA LEU A 316 19.42 -4.35 -5.65
C LEU A 316 18.50 -3.17 -5.99
N CYS A 317 18.86 -2.39 -6.99
CA CYS A 317 18.14 -1.19 -7.40
C CYS A 317 17.43 -1.42 -8.73
N HIS A 318 16.21 -0.92 -8.85
CA HIS A 318 15.52 -0.80 -10.14
C HIS A 318 16.21 0.28 -11.00
N ALA A 319 16.02 0.26 -12.33
CA ALA A 319 16.61 1.21 -13.28
C ALA A 319 16.36 2.69 -12.90
N TYR A 320 15.15 2.99 -12.47
CA TYR A 320 14.80 4.23 -11.79
C TYR A 320 14.95 3.99 -10.30
N TRP A 321 15.98 4.56 -9.67
CA TRP A 321 16.24 4.33 -8.26
C TRP A 321 15.03 4.73 -7.41
N ALA A 322 14.39 3.76 -6.80
CA ALA A 322 13.37 4.05 -5.80
C ALA A 322 13.97 4.97 -4.72
N PRO A 323 13.25 6.00 -4.25
CA PRO A 323 13.77 6.96 -3.27
C PRO A 323 13.83 6.34 -1.87
N ASN A 324 14.78 5.43 -1.68
CA ASN A 324 15.01 4.64 -0.49
C ASN A 324 16.49 4.69 -0.06
N VAL A 325 16.86 3.90 0.94
CA VAL A 325 18.25 3.85 1.44
C VAL A 325 19.24 3.42 0.35
N TRP A 326 18.82 2.56 -0.55
CA TRP A 326 19.68 2.04 -1.63
C TRP A 326 19.99 3.09 -2.69
N ALA A 327 19.13 4.08 -2.89
CA ALA A 327 19.45 5.23 -3.73
C ALA A 327 20.59 6.07 -3.13
N LEU A 328 20.62 6.23 -1.80
CA LEU A 328 21.72 6.90 -1.10
C LEU A 328 23.02 6.08 -1.17
N TYR A 329 22.91 4.76 -1.03
CA TYR A 329 24.02 3.83 -1.13
C TYR A 329 24.66 3.87 -2.52
N ALA A 330 23.83 3.79 -3.57
CA ALA A 330 24.30 3.88 -4.96
C ALA A 330 24.89 5.26 -5.30
N PHE A 331 24.32 6.34 -4.73
CA PHE A 331 24.88 7.69 -4.85
C PHE A 331 26.26 7.79 -4.19
N LEU A 332 26.41 7.24 -2.98
CA LEU A 332 27.69 7.21 -2.27
C LEU A 332 28.75 6.44 -3.05
N ASP A 333 28.39 5.28 -3.62
CA ASP A 333 29.30 4.49 -4.46
C ASP A 333 29.83 5.31 -5.64
N LYS A 334 28.94 6.01 -6.36
CA LYS A 334 29.32 6.93 -7.45
C LYS A 334 30.22 8.08 -6.97
N ALA A 335 29.90 8.66 -5.82
CA ALA A 335 30.70 9.75 -5.25
C ALA A 335 32.12 9.27 -4.89
N LEU A 336 32.26 8.07 -4.33
CA LEU A 336 33.56 7.47 -4.01
C LEU A 336 34.42 7.25 -5.27
N VAL A 337 33.81 6.76 -6.36
CA VAL A 337 34.51 6.64 -7.65
C VAL A 337 35.03 8.00 -8.15
N ILE A 338 34.17 9.04 -8.08
CA ILE A 338 34.55 10.40 -8.50
C ILE A 338 35.71 10.97 -7.62
N LEU A 339 35.73 10.62 -6.34
CA LEU A 339 36.76 11.01 -5.39
C LEU A 339 38.06 10.21 -5.55
N GLY A 340 38.13 9.25 -6.50
CA GLY A 340 39.33 8.49 -6.83
C GLY A 340 39.62 7.28 -5.94
N PHE A 341 38.60 6.75 -5.23
CA PHE A 341 38.75 5.50 -4.50
C PHE A 341 38.94 4.32 -5.46
N PRO A 342 39.72 3.28 -5.08
CA PRO A 342 39.91 2.09 -5.91
C PRO A 342 38.58 1.45 -6.27
N ALA A 343 38.31 1.31 -7.56
CA ALA A 343 37.01 0.84 -8.07
C ALA A 343 37.21 -0.38 -8.98
N SER A 344 36.27 -1.33 -8.94
CA SER A 344 36.26 -2.44 -9.88
C SER A 344 35.92 -1.95 -11.29
N MET A 345 36.65 -2.40 -12.31
CA MET A 345 36.41 -2.03 -13.71
C MET A 345 35.02 -2.41 -14.18
N GLU A 346 34.50 -3.54 -13.70
CA GLU A 346 33.19 -4.05 -14.00
C GLU A 346 32.08 -3.14 -13.42
N GLY A 347 32.19 -2.70 -12.16
CA GLY A 347 31.27 -1.76 -11.53
C GLY A 347 31.26 -0.39 -12.20
N VAL A 348 32.41 0.14 -12.64
CA VAL A 348 32.51 1.41 -13.36
C VAL A 348 31.82 1.33 -14.73
N ALA A 349 31.97 0.22 -15.46
CA ALA A 349 31.32 0.01 -16.74
C ALA A 349 29.79 -0.03 -16.60
N LEU A 350 29.26 -0.67 -15.55
CA LEU A 350 27.83 -0.73 -15.24
C LEU A 350 27.25 0.62 -14.80
N MET A 351 28.04 1.50 -14.19
CA MET A 351 27.61 2.86 -13.85
C MET A 351 27.23 3.72 -15.05
N SER A 352 27.81 3.46 -16.22
CA SER A 352 27.62 4.26 -17.45
C SER A 352 26.39 3.80 -18.25
N GLY A 353 25.91 2.57 -18.04
CA GLY A 353 24.90 1.93 -18.89
C GLY A 353 23.43 2.28 -18.60
N GLY A 354 23.08 2.89 -17.48
CA GLY A 354 21.75 3.44 -17.15
C GLY A 354 20.59 2.45 -17.10
N LEU A 355 20.75 1.19 -17.47
CA LEU A 355 19.70 0.17 -17.61
C LEU A 355 20.07 -1.11 -16.87
N VAL A 356 19.04 -1.75 -16.34
CA VAL A 356 18.95 -2.99 -15.58
C VAL A 356 19.99 -4.05 -16.00
N GLN A 357 21.02 -4.24 -15.19
CA GLN A 357 21.81 -5.47 -15.16
C GLN A 357 22.28 -5.70 -13.72
N GLU A 358 22.73 -6.90 -13.39
CA GLU A 358 23.32 -7.25 -12.09
C GLU A 358 24.38 -6.20 -11.70
N ALA A 359 23.93 -5.17 -10.96
CA ALA A 359 24.79 -4.06 -10.64
C ALA A 359 25.71 -4.46 -9.48
N SER A 360 26.92 -4.89 -9.79
CA SER A 360 28.00 -4.84 -8.82
C SER A 360 28.35 -3.37 -8.57
N PHE A 361 28.44 -2.96 -7.29
CA PHE A 361 28.92 -1.64 -6.92
C PHE A 361 30.42 -1.55 -7.24
N ALA A 362 30.89 -0.36 -7.57
CA ALA A 362 32.25 -0.17 -7.98
C ALA A 362 33.24 -0.16 -6.79
N VAL A 363 32.83 0.44 -5.67
CA VAL A 363 33.66 0.63 -4.45
C VAL A 363 33.02 -0.06 -3.26
N LEU A 364 31.69 0.08 -3.09
CA LEU A 364 30.97 -0.44 -1.93
C LEU A 364 30.65 -1.94 -2.10
N PRO A 365 30.48 -2.70 -0.99
CA PRO A 365 30.10 -4.11 -1.05
C PRO A 365 28.73 -4.32 -1.71
N THR A 366 28.55 -5.43 -2.41
CA THR A 366 27.23 -5.85 -2.91
C THR A 366 26.32 -6.27 -1.76
N VAL A 367 25.06 -5.85 -1.83
CA VAL A 367 24.06 -6.15 -0.80
C VAL A 367 23.16 -7.27 -1.30
N SER A 368 23.11 -8.38 -0.55
CA SER A 368 22.29 -9.54 -0.91
C SER A 368 20.83 -9.36 -0.52
N PRO A 369 19.88 -10.11 -1.16
CA PRO A 369 18.45 -10.13 -0.76
C PRO A 369 18.25 -10.50 0.71
N LEU A 370 19.07 -11.40 1.25
CA LEU A 370 18.99 -11.83 2.64
C LEU A 370 19.35 -10.66 3.59
N VAL A 371 20.39 -9.89 3.29
CA VAL A 371 20.74 -8.70 4.08
C VAL A 371 19.60 -7.69 4.08
N CYS A 372 19.00 -7.42 2.91
CA CYS A 372 17.82 -6.55 2.83
C CYS A 372 16.66 -7.07 3.69
N ALA A 373 16.36 -8.35 3.63
CA ALA A 373 15.29 -8.97 4.42
C ALA A 373 15.56 -8.85 5.93
N VAL A 374 16.78 -9.15 6.39
CA VAL A 374 17.18 -9.05 7.80
C VAL A 374 17.08 -7.60 8.29
N LEU A 375 17.62 -6.64 7.53
CA LEU A 375 17.56 -5.22 7.90
C LEU A 375 16.11 -4.70 7.93
N THR A 376 15.29 -5.09 6.96
CA THR A 376 13.86 -4.73 6.94
C THR A 376 13.13 -5.27 8.17
N PHE A 377 13.32 -6.53 8.50
CA PHE A 377 12.69 -7.15 9.66
C PHE A 377 13.18 -6.53 10.98
N ALA A 378 14.49 -6.28 11.09
CA ALA A 378 15.07 -5.63 12.25
C ALA A 378 14.49 -4.22 12.46
N MET A 379 14.32 -3.45 11.38
CA MET A 379 13.70 -2.12 11.43
C MET A 379 12.21 -2.20 11.83
N MET A 380 11.47 -3.24 11.42
CA MET A 380 10.07 -3.46 11.81
C MET A 380 9.91 -3.85 13.29
N THR A 381 10.90 -4.50 13.88
CA THR A 381 10.82 -5.16 15.21
C THR A 381 10.25 -4.28 16.32
N PRO A 382 10.60 -2.98 16.49
CA PRO A 382 10.04 -2.16 17.57
C PRO A 382 8.51 -2.07 17.53
N VAL A 383 7.94 -1.86 16.32
CA VAL A 383 6.49 -1.77 16.14
C VAL A 383 5.84 -3.15 16.22
N LEU A 384 6.45 -4.19 15.67
CA LEU A 384 5.97 -5.57 15.79
C LEU A 384 5.89 -6.00 17.25
N ARG A 385 6.91 -5.66 18.07
CA ARG A 385 6.90 -5.92 19.52
C ARG A 385 5.77 -5.17 20.23
N SER A 386 5.46 -3.94 19.80
CA SER A 386 4.35 -3.18 20.38
C SER A 386 3.01 -3.83 20.08
N ILE A 387 2.79 -4.31 18.84
CA ILE A 387 1.57 -5.02 18.44
C ILE A 387 1.45 -6.39 19.12
N TRP A 388 2.58 -7.09 19.34
CA TRP A 388 2.57 -8.32 20.11
C TRP A 388 2.08 -8.12 21.55
N LYS A 389 2.54 -7.03 22.19
CA LYS A 389 2.14 -6.69 23.56
C LYS A 389 0.72 -6.11 23.66
N TYR A 390 0.33 -5.33 22.67
CA TYR A 390 -0.94 -4.61 22.61
C TYR A 390 -1.59 -4.86 21.24
N PRO A 391 -2.22 -6.03 21.02
CA PRO A 391 -2.81 -6.38 19.72
C PRO A 391 -4.15 -5.66 19.51
N ASP A 392 -4.11 -4.31 19.57
CA ASP A 392 -5.28 -3.46 19.37
C ASP A 392 -5.46 -3.09 17.89
N SER A 393 -6.67 -3.28 17.39
CA SER A 393 -7.03 -2.97 16.00
C SER A 393 -6.87 -1.48 15.64
N SER A 394 -6.93 -0.58 16.62
CA SER A 394 -6.70 0.86 16.42
C SER A 394 -5.25 1.19 16.08
N LEU A 395 -4.30 0.35 16.53
CA LEU A 395 -2.86 0.47 16.23
C LEU A 395 -2.50 -0.13 14.88
N PHE A 396 -3.34 -1.03 14.33
CA PHE A 396 -3.00 -1.82 13.15
C PHE A 396 -2.66 -0.95 11.93
N THR A 397 -3.46 0.08 11.62
CA THR A 397 -3.23 0.95 10.44
C THR A 397 -1.92 1.72 10.55
N SER A 398 -1.54 2.20 11.76
CA SER A 398 -0.26 2.89 11.97
C SER A 398 0.94 1.94 11.88
N ALA A 399 0.79 0.71 12.40
CA ALA A 399 1.79 -0.34 12.26
C ALA A 399 1.96 -0.77 10.80
N LEU A 400 0.85 -0.87 10.03
CA LEU A 400 0.87 -1.18 8.61
C LEU A 400 1.63 -0.12 7.81
N ALA A 401 1.31 1.17 8.00
CA ALA A 401 2.03 2.26 7.34
C ALA A 401 3.55 2.22 7.65
N TYR A 402 3.92 1.94 8.90
CA TYR A 402 5.31 1.82 9.32
C TYR A 402 6.01 0.62 8.68
N CYS A 403 5.40 -0.57 8.74
CA CYS A 403 6.01 -1.79 8.17
C CYS A 403 6.18 -1.69 6.65
N MET A 404 5.19 -1.11 5.94
CA MET A 404 5.31 -0.87 4.50
C MET A 404 6.41 0.16 4.18
N LEU A 405 6.61 1.16 5.04
CA LEU A 405 7.70 2.12 4.87
C LEU A 405 9.07 1.49 5.14
N CYS A 406 9.21 0.61 6.15
CA CYS A 406 10.44 -0.15 6.37
C CYS A 406 10.81 -1.00 5.15
N SER A 407 9.81 -1.65 4.55
CA SER A 407 9.98 -2.45 3.33
C SER A 407 10.37 -1.60 2.13
N PHE A 408 9.76 -0.42 1.99
CA PHE A 408 10.10 0.52 0.92
C PHE A 408 11.54 1.02 1.05
N LEU A 409 11.98 1.30 2.29
CA LEU A 409 13.32 1.84 2.56
C LEU A 409 14.43 0.81 2.41
N LEU A 410 14.21 -0.45 2.81
CA LEU A 410 15.26 -1.48 2.92
C LEU A 410 15.00 -2.74 2.09
N GLY A 411 13.84 -2.85 1.44
CA GLY A 411 13.51 -4.01 0.60
C GLY A 411 14.48 -4.15 -0.59
N TYR A 412 14.64 -5.39 -1.05
CA TYR A 412 15.43 -5.69 -2.24
C TYR A 412 14.61 -5.40 -3.50
N HIS A 413 15.21 -4.75 -4.50
CA HIS A 413 14.61 -4.46 -5.80
C HIS A 413 13.25 -3.74 -5.71
N VAL A 414 13.16 -2.69 -4.88
CA VAL A 414 11.93 -1.93 -4.69
C VAL A 414 11.72 -0.95 -5.84
N HIS A 415 10.50 -0.89 -6.35
CA HIS A 415 10.06 0.13 -7.30
C HIS A 415 9.56 1.39 -6.59
N GLU A 416 9.75 2.56 -7.21
CA GLU A 416 9.23 3.85 -6.72
C GLU A 416 7.72 3.84 -6.52
N LYS A 417 6.96 3.07 -7.33
CA LYS A 417 5.49 2.90 -7.23
C LYS A 417 5.04 2.30 -5.90
N ALA A 418 5.91 1.53 -5.23
CA ALA A 418 5.60 0.91 -3.94
C ALA A 418 5.36 1.93 -2.81
N ILE A 419 5.74 3.21 -2.99
CA ILE A 419 5.46 4.28 -2.02
C ILE A 419 3.95 4.47 -1.77
N LEU A 420 3.08 4.10 -2.72
CA LEU A 420 1.62 4.15 -2.55
C LEU A 420 1.12 3.24 -1.43
N GLN A 421 1.82 2.13 -1.16
CA GLN A 421 1.51 1.23 -0.05
C GLN A 421 1.78 1.86 1.33
N VAL A 422 2.54 2.97 1.35
CA VAL A 422 2.86 3.76 2.54
C VAL A 422 1.89 4.95 2.66
N THR A 423 1.73 5.73 1.59
CA THR A 423 0.96 6.98 1.62
C THR A 423 -0.53 6.74 1.82
N LEU A 424 -1.11 5.67 1.25
CA LEU A 424 -2.53 5.40 1.41
C LEU A 424 -2.93 5.00 2.85
N PRO A 425 -2.25 4.09 3.55
CA PRO A 425 -2.48 3.90 4.99
C PRO A 425 -2.29 5.17 5.83
N MET A 426 -1.33 6.03 5.46
CA MET A 426 -1.17 7.34 6.14
C MET A 426 -2.34 8.28 5.89
N ALA A 427 -2.90 8.28 4.68
CA ALA A 427 -4.09 9.07 4.34
C ALA A 427 -5.29 8.71 5.23
N LEU A 428 -5.49 7.41 5.53
CA LEU A 428 -6.56 6.95 6.43
C LEU A 428 -6.48 7.56 7.83
N MET A 429 -5.28 7.93 8.28
CA MET A 429 -5.01 8.52 9.59
C MET A 429 -4.85 10.05 9.54
N ALA A 430 -4.86 10.67 8.35
CA ALA A 430 -4.53 12.09 8.18
C ALA A 430 -5.43 13.04 8.96
N ALA A 431 -6.65 12.63 9.26
CA ALA A 431 -7.60 13.40 10.05
C ALA A 431 -7.70 12.98 11.54
N ASP A 432 -6.81 12.12 12.04
CA ASP A 432 -6.82 11.68 13.44
C ASP A 432 -6.21 12.75 14.38
N SER A 433 -5.16 13.42 13.94
CA SER A 433 -4.45 14.43 14.71
C SER A 433 -3.70 15.41 13.80
N VAL A 434 -3.31 16.55 14.35
CA VAL A 434 -2.45 17.52 13.65
C VAL A 434 -1.12 16.90 13.22
N ALA A 435 -0.54 16.06 14.05
CA ALA A 435 0.72 15.40 13.74
C ALA A 435 0.56 14.37 12.60
N SER A 436 -0.54 13.60 12.59
CA SER A 436 -0.86 12.66 11.50
C SER A 436 -1.13 13.40 10.18
N MET A 437 -1.83 14.54 10.22
CA MET A 437 -2.05 15.39 9.05
C MET A 437 -0.73 15.93 8.49
N ARG A 438 0.14 16.45 9.34
CA ARG A 438 1.46 16.97 8.92
C ARG A 438 2.30 15.87 8.29
N LEU A 439 2.36 14.69 8.96
CA LEU A 439 3.06 13.51 8.43
C LEU A 439 2.54 13.12 7.05
N TYR A 440 1.21 12.99 6.90
CA TYR A 440 0.60 12.64 5.61
C TYR A 440 0.94 13.67 4.52
N ARG A 441 0.76 14.96 4.79
CA ARG A 441 1.02 16.02 3.80
C ARG A 441 2.48 16.04 3.36
N PHE A 442 3.41 15.87 4.28
CA PHE A 442 4.84 15.81 3.97
C PHE A 442 5.17 14.53 3.18
N ALA A 443 4.71 13.36 3.64
CA ALA A 443 4.93 12.08 2.97
C ALA A 443 4.33 12.05 1.56
N SER A 444 3.08 12.55 1.41
CA SER A 444 2.42 12.66 0.11
C SER A 444 3.15 13.60 -0.85
N GLY A 445 3.67 14.74 -0.35
CA GLY A 445 4.49 15.65 -1.16
C GLY A 445 5.77 15.01 -1.66
N VAL A 446 6.51 14.31 -0.79
CA VAL A 446 7.72 13.56 -1.15
C VAL A 446 7.39 12.44 -2.15
N ALA A 447 6.33 11.66 -1.89
CA ALA A 447 5.88 10.57 -2.76
C ALA A 447 5.46 11.08 -4.15
N THR A 448 4.71 12.17 -4.22
CA THR A 448 4.28 12.80 -5.48
C THR A 448 5.47 13.15 -6.36
N ILE A 449 6.49 13.81 -5.79
CA ILE A 449 7.69 14.21 -6.55
C ILE A 449 8.53 12.98 -6.92
N SER A 450 8.60 11.97 -6.06
CA SER A 450 9.34 10.73 -6.32
C SER A 450 8.79 9.90 -7.48
N LEU A 451 7.52 10.09 -7.82
CA LEU A 451 6.84 9.42 -8.94
C LEU A 451 6.95 10.20 -10.28
N PHE A 452 7.44 11.44 -10.26
CA PHE A 452 7.58 12.24 -11.49
C PHE A 452 8.43 11.58 -12.60
N PRO A 453 9.49 10.83 -12.29
CA PRO A 453 10.26 10.13 -13.31
C PRO A 453 9.47 9.10 -14.11
N LEU A 454 8.39 8.54 -13.57
CA LEU A 454 7.52 7.61 -14.32
C LEU A 454 6.86 8.28 -15.52
N LEU A 455 6.56 9.58 -15.42
CA LEU A 455 5.91 10.37 -16.46
C LEU A 455 6.99 11.20 -17.19
N PHE A 456 7.73 10.55 -18.07
CA PHE A 456 8.92 11.13 -18.71
C PHE A 456 8.63 11.83 -20.03
N THR A 457 7.48 11.55 -20.68
CA THR A 457 7.17 12.14 -21.97
C THR A 457 6.84 13.64 -21.85
N PRO A 458 7.15 14.46 -22.87
CA PRO A 458 6.87 15.89 -22.81
C PRO A 458 5.39 16.24 -22.60
N ALA A 459 4.47 15.41 -23.13
CA ALA A 459 3.03 15.61 -23.01
C ALA A 459 2.53 15.56 -21.57
N GLU A 460 3.13 14.70 -20.72
CA GLU A 460 2.73 14.50 -19.32
C GLU A 460 3.40 15.49 -18.35
N GLN A 461 4.37 16.31 -18.78
CA GLN A 461 5.09 17.23 -17.88
C GLN A 461 4.14 18.24 -17.21
N GLY A 462 3.20 18.81 -17.96
CA GLY A 462 2.21 19.75 -17.42
C GLY A 462 1.20 19.07 -16.49
N SER A 463 0.66 17.94 -16.90
CA SER A 463 -0.36 17.20 -16.14
C SER A 463 0.19 16.67 -14.81
N LYS A 464 1.43 16.13 -14.76
CA LYS A 464 2.01 15.67 -13.49
C LYS A 464 2.22 16.79 -12.48
N VAL A 465 2.69 17.97 -12.90
CA VAL A 465 2.86 19.11 -12.01
C VAL A 465 1.51 19.62 -11.52
N LEU A 466 0.54 19.76 -12.44
CA LEU A 466 -0.80 20.24 -12.10
C LEU A 466 -1.51 19.29 -11.12
N LEU A 467 -1.56 18.00 -11.40
CA LEU A 467 -2.21 17.01 -10.53
C LEU A 467 -1.56 16.95 -9.15
N GLY A 468 -0.23 17.00 -9.07
CA GLY A 468 0.49 17.05 -7.79
C GLY A 468 0.19 18.30 -6.99
N ALA A 469 0.18 19.48 -7.64
CA ALA A 469 -0.17 20.74 -6.99
C ALA A 469 -1.64 20.76 -6.54
N CYS A 470 -2.56 20.27 -7.38
CA CYS A 470 -3.98 20.16 -7.02
C CYS A 470 -4.17 19.22 -5.81
N HIS A 471 -3.49 18.09 -5.77
CA HIS A 471 -3.56 17.16 -4.62
C HIS A 471 -3.02 17.80 -3.34
N ALA A 472 -1.88 18.47 -3.39
CA ALA A 472 -1.31 19.19 -2.24
C ALA A 472 -2.27 20.29 -1.74
N LEU A 473 -2.89 21.05 -2.65
CA LEU A 473 -3.89 22.06 -2.33
C LEU A 473 -5.17 21.45 -1.74
N LEU A 474 -5.66 20.34 -2.31
CA LEU A 474 -6.83 19.63 -1.77
C LEU A 474 -6.57 19.15 -0.34
N ALA A 475 -5.40 18.57 -0.07
CA ALA A 475 -5.04 18.15 1.29
C ALA A 475 -5.01 19.35 2.28
N GLU A 476 -4.51 20.53 1.84
CA GLU A 476 -4.55 21.77 2.64
C GLU A 476 -5.97 22.22 2.90
N VAL A 477 -6.78 22.38 1.84
CA VAL A 477 -8.13 22.98 1.91
C VAL A 477 -9.11 22.07 2.65
N VAL A 478 -8.92 20.75 2.59
CA VAL A 478 -9.85 19.77 3.18
C VAL A 478 -9.45 19.40 4.62
N LEU A 479 -8.19 19.08 4.88
CA LEU A 479 -7.75 18.57 6.19
C LEU A 479 -7.50 19.68 7.21
N VAL A 480 -6.96 20.83 6.79
CA VAL A 480 -6.59 21.89 7.72
C VAL A 480 -7.80 22.55 8.39
N PRO A 481 -8.87 22.95 7.66
CA PRO A 481 -10.08 23.48 8.29
C PRO A 481 -10.76 22.49 9.22
N LEU A 482 -10.84 21.21 8.81
CA LEU A 482 -11.42 20.15 9.62
C LEU A 482 -10.74 20.03 10.99
N LEU A 483 -9.41 19.98 11.01
CA LEU A 483 -8.65 19.87 12.26
C LEU A 483 -8.65 21.18 13.06
N LYS A 484 -8.66 22.34 12.40
CA LYS A 484 -8.83 23.62 13.10
C LYS A 484 -10.16 23.70 13.85
N GLN A 485 -11.25 23.23 13.23
CA GLN A 485 -12.56 23.15 13.87
C GLN A 485 -12.52 22.23 15.09
N SER A 486 -11.98 21.02 14.95
CA SER A 486 -11.84 20.07 16.07
C SER A 486 -11.01 20.63 17.24
N LEU A 487 -9.93 21.38 16.96
CA LEU A 487 -9.10 22.00 17.99
C LEU A 487 -9.84 23.14 18.70
N LYS A 488 -10.61 23.97 17.97
CA LYS A 488 -11.44 25.03 18.55
C LYS A 488 -12.48 24.46 19.51
N GLU A 489 -13.17 23.40 19.11
CA GLU A 489 -14.15 22.70 19.95
C GLU A 489 -13.55 22.13 21.25
N ARG A 490 -12.26 21.78 21.21
CA ARG A 490 -11.50 21.31 22.40
C ARG A 490 -10.75 22.41 23.14
N HIS A 491 -10.93 23.68 22.80
CA HIS A 491 -10.23 24.84 23.38
C HIS A 491 -8.69 24.76 23.30
N ILE A 492 -8.15 24.08 22.28
CA ILE A 492 -6.70 23.94 22.05
C ILE A 492 -6.22 25.03 21.06
N LYS A 493 -5.03 25.58 21.30
CA LYS A 493 -4.44 26.62 20.42
C LYS A 493 -4.25 26.11 18.99
N VAL A 494 -4.78 26.85 18.02
CA VAL A 494 -4.84 26.51 16.58
C VAL A 494 -3.50 26.68 15.85
N THR A 495 -2.47 27.27 16.48
CA THR A 495 -1.17 27.57 15.83
C THR A 495 -0.39 26.34 15.37
N ALA A 496 -0.67 25.15 15.92
CA ALA A 496 0.04 23.89 15.62
C ALA A 496 -0.32 23.24 14.26
N VAL A 497 -1.34 23.74 13.54
CA VAL A 497 -1.88 23.08 12.32
C VAL A 497 -1.00 23.31 11.08
N ARG A 498 0.00 24.18 11.15
CA ARG A 498 0.91 24.46 10.03
C ARG A 498 2.06 23.43 9.99
N MET A 499 2.51 23.09 8.78
CA MET A 499 3.76 22.38 8.57
C MET A 499 4.92 23.18 9.17
N SER A 500 5.94 22.48 9.69
CA SER A 500 7.15 23.12 10.22
C SER A 500 7.87 23.90 9.12
N ILE A 501 8.74 24.84 9.52
CA ILE A 501 9.59 25.59 8.57
C ILE A 501 10.46 24.63 7.78
N PHE A 502 11.04 23.62 8.44
CA PHE A 502 11.83 22.57 7.80
C PHE A 502 11.03 21.81 6.74
N GLU A 503 9.84 21.30 7.06
CA GLU A 503 8.98 20.55 6.14
C GLU A 503 8.65 21.37 4.88
N ARG A 504 8.28 22.64 5.07
CA ARG A 504 7.97 23.56 3.96
C ARG A 504 9.20 23.83 3.08
N PHE A 505 10.33 24.15 3.72
CA PHE A 505 11.57 24.43 3.01
C PHE A 505 12.04 23.20 2.21
N PHE A 506 11.96 22.03 2.83
CA PHE A 506 12.35 20.76 2.19
C PHE A 506 11.48 20.46 0.95
N LEU A 507 10.15 20.52 1.07
CA LEU A 507 9.24 20.31 -0.06
C LEU A 507 9.41 21.36 -1.15
N THR A 508 9.66 22.62 -0.80
CA THR A 508 9.95 23.69 -1.77
C THR A 508 11.25 23.38 -2.52
N GLY A 509 12.29 22.92 -1.81
CA GLY A 509 13.55 22.48 -2.42
C GLY A 509 13.38 21.29 -3.37
N LEU A 510 12.58 20.29 -2.98
CA LEU A 510 12.24 19.17 -3.86
C LEU A 510 11.44 19.61 -5.10
N ALA A 511 10.50 20.54 -4.94
CA ALA A 511 9.74 21.09 -6.07
C ALA A 511 10.66 21.87 -7.03
N GLY A 512 11.61 22.65 -6.50
CA GLY A 512 12.66 23.31 -7.29
C GLY A 512 13.54 22.32 -8.02
N LEU A 513 13.91 21.21 -7.38
CA LEU A 513 14.69 20.12 -7.98
C LEU A 513 13.89 19.42 -9.10
N ALA A 514 12.59 19.19 -8.90
CA ALA A 514 11.73 18.61 -9.92
C ALA A 514 11.58 19.54 -11.14
N LEU A 515 11.50 20.86 -10.91
CA LEU A 515 11.48 21.86 -11.98
C LEU A 515 12.82 21.86 -12.74
N LEU A 516 13.94 21.85 -12.03
CA LEU A 516 15.27 21.72 -12.62
C LEU A 516 15.35 20.45 -13.48
N ALA A 517 14.85 19.32 -12.98
CA ALA A 517 14.86 18.05 -13.70
C ALA A 517 14.04 18.12 -15.00
N ALA A 518 12.92 18.86 -15.02
CA ALA A 518 12.10 19.04 -16.22
C ALA A 518 12.80 19.89 -17.29
N VAL A 519 13.63 20.87 -16.88
CA VAL A 519 14.35 21.78 -17.79
C VAL A 519 15.71 21.22 -18.20
N PHE A 520 16.30 20.35 -17.38
CA PHE A 520 17.69 19.87 -17.53
C PHE A 520 18.01 19.27 -18.92
N PRO A 521 17.14 18.47 -19.56
CA PRO A 521 17.41 17.92 -20.91
C PRO A 521 17.61 18.99 -21.98
N TYR A 522 17.09 20.20 -21.77
CA TYR A 522 17.18 21.31 -22.69
C TYR A 522 18.43 22.20 -22.46
N ILE A 523 19.24 21.92 -21.42
CA ILE A 523 20.46 22.66 -21.17
C ILE A 523 21.56 22.15 -22.13
N PRO A 524 22.07 22.99 -23.07
CA PRO A 524 23.06 22.56 -24.04
C PRO A 524 24.31 22.00 -23.39
N ARG A 525 24.88 20.94 -23.97
CA ARG A 525 26.11 20.24 -23.53
C ARG A 525 26.01 19.53 -22.17
N VAL A 526 25.26 20.06 -21.19
CA VAL A 526 25.15 19.47 -19.84
C VAL A 526 24.09 18.37 -19.84
N GLY A 527 22.91 18.63 -20.42
CA GLY A 527 21.82 17.66 -20.48
C GLY A 527 22.21 16.39 -21.25
N SER A 528 22.91 16.51 -22.37
CA SER A 528 23.40 15.35 -23.12
C SER A 528 24.54 14.60 -22.44
N ARG A 529 25.39 15.31 -21.66
CA ARG A 529 26.53 14.69 -20.96
C ARG A 529 26.12 13.92 -19.69
N TYR A 530 25.04 14.36 -19.02
CA TYR A 530 24.60 13.77 -17.75
C TYR A 530 23.08 13.50 -17.74
N PRO A 531 22.54 12.67 -18.65
CA PRO A 531 21.10 12.51 -18.83
C PRO A 531 20.37 11.95 -17.61
N PHE A 532 21.06 11.19 -16.75
CA PHE A 532 20.49 10.56 -15.55
C PHE A 532 20.70 11.38 -14.26
N LEU A 533 21.41 12.52 -14.31
CA LEU A 533 21.67 13.33 -13.13
C LEU A 533 20.40 13.86 -12.46
N PRO A 534 19.39 14.38 -13.19
CA PRO A 534 18.15 14.85 -12.56
C PRO A 534 17.40 13.74 -11.85
N LEU A 535 17.33 12.57 -12.46
CA LEU A 535 16.70 11.39 -11.88
C LEU A 535 17.37 10.97 -10.58
N MET A 536 18.69 10.90 -10.57
CA MET A 536 19.49 10.58 -9.39
C MET A 536 19.25 11.59 -8.26
N LEU A 537 19.23 12.88 -8.57
CA LEU A 537 19.02 13.94 -7.57
C LEU A 537 17.60 13.89 -6.96
N ILE A 538 16.57 13.61 -7.76
CA ILE A 538 15.21 13.42 -7.27
C ILE A 538 15.16 12.20 -6.34
N SER A 539 15.74 11.07 -6.75
CA SER A 539 15.73 9.84 -5.95
C SER A 539 16.45 10.05 -4.61
N VAL A 540 17.62 10.68 -4.61
CA VAL A 540 18.40 10.99 -3.39
C VAL A 540 17.65 11.98 -2.49
N GLY A 541 17.14 13.07 -3.05
CA GLY A 541 16.39 14.06 -2.29
C GLY A 541 15.12 13.47 -1.64
N CYS A 542 14.34 12.71 -2.42
CA CYS A 542 13.15 12.04 -1.88
C CYS A 542 13.50 10.92 -0.89
N ALA A 543 14.65 10.23 -1.03
CA ALA A 543 15.11 9.23 -0.05
C ALA A 543 15.37 9.86 1.32
N ILE A 544 16.01 11.03 1.37
CA ILE A 544 16.19 11.79 2.62
C ILE A 544 14.83 12.16 3.23
N GLY A 545 13.87 12.60 2.39
CA GLY A 545 12.51 12.88 2.84
C GLY A 545 11.81 11.64 3.42
N ASN A 546 11.96 10.48 2.80
CA ASN A 546 11.36 9.23 3.27
C ASN A 546 11.98 8.71 4.58
N ILE A 547 13.28 8.96 4.82
CA ILE A 547 13.91 8.69 6.12
C ILE A 547 13.32 9.59 7.22
N TYR A 548 13.09 10.87 6.93
CA TYR A 548 12.37 11.75 7.87
C TYR A 548 10.94 11.25 8.15
N VAL A 549 10.22 10.83 7.09
CA VAL A 549 8.88 10.22 7.23
C VAL A 549 8.94 8.98 8.12
N TRP A 550 9.96 8.14 8.00
CA TRP A 550 10.14 6.96 8.84
C TRP A 550 10.26 7.31 10.33
N GLY A 551 11.16 8.23 10.67
CA GLY A 551 11.33 8.69 12.06
C GLY A 551 10.06 9.32 12.64
N PHE A 552 9.31 10.07 11.81
CA PHE A 552 8.06 10.66 12.22
C PHE A 552 6.96 9.59 12.40
N THR A 553 6.88 8.60 11.51
CA THR A 553 5.86 7.53 11.55
C THR A 553 6.02 6.66 12.81
N VAL A 554 7.24 6.27 13.16
CA VAL A 554 7.50 5.49 14.38
C VAL A 554 7.09 6.27 15.63
N THR A 555 7.42 7.56 15.66
CA THR A 555 7.03 8.45 16.78
C THR A 555 5.50 8.53 16.92
N GLN A 556 4.76 8.65 15.79
CA GLN A 556 3.30 8.70 15.82
C GLN A 556 2.69 7.36 16.26
N HIS A 557 3.27 6.23 15.85
CA HIS A 557 2.82 4.92 16.29
C HIS A 557 2.93 4.77 17.82
N PHE A 558 4.08 5.13 18.41
CA PHE A 558 4.28 5.03 19.86
C PHE A 558 3.41 6.02 20.64
N ARG A 559 3.13 7.21 20.13
CA ARG A 559 2.14 8.13 20.74
C ARG A 559 0.73 7.54 20.77
N LYS A 560 0.32 6.85 19.69
CA LYS A 560 -0.96 6.12 19.69
C LYS A 560 -0.96 4.97 20.70
N LEU A 561 0.14 4.24 20.79
CA LEU A 561 0.31 3.18 21.79
C LEU A 561 0.19 3.72 23.21
N ASP A 562 0.81 4.85 23.52
CA ASP A 562 0.71 5.46 24.86
C ASP A 562 -0.72 5.90 25.19
N ALA A 563 -1.48 6.38 24.19
CA ALA A 563 -2.90 6.67 24.37
C ALA A 563 -3.72 5.40 24.68
N VAL A 564 -3.42 4.28 24.00
CA VAL A 564 -4.06 2.97 24.26
C VAL A 564 -3.73 2.49 25.70
N LYS A 565 -2.46 2.56 26.10
CA LYS A 565 -2.03 2.19 27.46
C LYS A 565 -2.73 3.03 28.52
N TYR A 566 -2.75 4.35 28.35
CA TYR A 566 -3.43 5.27 29.28
C TYR A 566 -4.91 4.90 29.44
N TYR A 567 -5.59 4.55 28.34
CA TYR A 567 -6.98 4.14 28.39
C TYR A 567 -7.18 2.81 29.15
N LEU A 568 -6.31 1.83 28.92
CA LEU A 568 -6.33 0.53 29.63
C LEU A 568 -6.07 0.70 31.13
N ASP A 569 -5.09 1.53 31.50
CA ASP A 569 -4.78 1.80 32.92
C ASP A 569 -5.91 2.56 33.62
N ALA A 570 -6.61 3.45 32.94
CA ALA A 570 -7.76 4.18 33.47
C ALA A 570 -8.99 3.30 33.75
N GLN A 571 -9.07 2.13 33.11
CA GLN A 571 -10.16 1.16 33.30
C GLN A 571 -9.86 0.10 34.37
N ARG A 572 -8.63 0.03 34.91
CA ARG A 572 -8.31 -0.87 36.02
C ARG A 572 -9.11 -0.50 37.25
N PRO A 573 -9.85 -1.45 37.86
CA PRO A 573 -10.49 -1.21 39.15
C PRO A 573 -9.41 -0.83 40.18
N LYS A 574 -9.64 0.27 40.87
CA LYS A 574 -8.76 0.70 41.99
C LYS A 574 -8.85 -0.26 43.15
#